data_2fe3cfe8186c97935cf613906baf1fa2
#
_entry.id   2fe3cfe8186c97935cf613906baf1fa2
#
_cell.length_a   1.000
_cell.length_b   1.000
_cell.length_c   1.000
_cell.angle_alpha   90.00
_cell.angle_beta   90.00
_cell.angle_gamma   90.00
#
_symmetry.space_group_name_H-M   'P 1'
#
loop_
_entity.id
_entity.type
_entity.pdbx_description
1 polymer ?
#
loop_
_entity_poly.entity_id
_entity_poly.type
_entity_poly.pdbx_seq_one_letter_code
_entity_poly.pdbx_strand_id
1 'polypeptide(L)'
;MKESRSEPGDDPSGLSAEEMVWAEGLPQRRAVQFRRSRLWMRSCLASLHGCSTEEVPLTAPPGAPPLLAPGWGYISLSHCVDACLLAWSLQPVGVDLERADRVFPADALVRRFFTGAERSALLDLQGERLRREVLDRWLIKEAAIKWQRGSLASDLRFWEVSPCLGWARHGGLAVEIASELRSQGDWRLAVAVTDNQSLQDCRLCLA
;
A
#
# COMPACT_ATOMS: atom_id res chain seq x y z
N MET A 1 -38.68 -12.57 -16.95
CA MET A 1 -37.28 -13.03 -16.88
C MET A 1 -36.40 -11.77 -16.96
N LYS A 2 -35.82 -11.32 -15.85
CA LYS A 2 -34.86 -10.20 -15.85
C LYS A 2 -33.49 -10.83 -16.12
N GLU A 3 -32.93 -10.54 -17.28
CA GLU A 3 -31.53 -10.82 -17.54
C GLU A 3 -30.69 -10.05 -16.53
N SER A 4 -30.00 -10.77 -15.67
CA SER A 4 -28.95 -10.24 -14.80
C SER A 4 -27.79 -9.81 -15.71
N ARG A 5 -27.66 -8.53 -15.97
CA ARG A 5 -26.42 -7.98 -16.51
C ARG A 5 -25.35 -8.22 -15.44
N SER A 6 -24.45 -9.18 -15.71
CA SER A 6 -23.22 -9.33 -14.97
C SER A 6 -22.42 -8.03 -15.11
N GLU A 7 -22.14 -7.37 -14.00
CA GLU A 7 -21.26 -6.20 -13.99
C GLU A 7 -19.84 -6.59 -14.44
N PRO A 8 -19.11 -5.72 -15.15
CA PRO A 8 -17.72 -5.98 -15.51
C PRO A 8 -16.91 -6.23 -14.23
N GLY A 9 -16.42 -7.47 -14.06
CA GLY A 9 -15.67 -7.92 -12.89
C GLY A 9 -16.21 -9.16 -12.19
N ASP A 10 -17.29 -9.77 -12.70
CA ASP A 10 -17.84 -11.03 -12.18
C ASP A 10 -17.33 -12.29 -12.93
N ASP A 11 -16.56 -12.11 -13.99
CA ASP A 11 -15.90 -13.21 -14.68
C ASP A 11 -14.72 -13.71 -13.83
N PRO A 12 -14.75 -14.94 -13.29
CA PRO A 12 -13.66 -15.49 -12.49
C PRO A 12 -12.47 -15.97 -13.34
N SER A 13 -12.56 -15.88 -14.67
CA SER A 13 -11.44 -16.22 -15.55
C SER A 13 -10.24 -15.32 -15.22
N GLY A 14 -9.10 -15.94 -14.91
CA GLY A 14 -7.87 -15.24 -14.48
C GLY A 14 -7.61 -15.28 -12.98
N LEU A 15 -8.51 -15.84 -12.15
CA LEU A 15 -8.23 -16.17 -10.75
C LEU A 15 -7.61 -17.57 -10.65
N SER A 16 -6.72 -17.77 -9.67
CA SER A 16 -6.24 -19.12 -9.35
C SER A 16 -7.33 -19.94 -8.64
N ALA A 17 -7.19 -21.28 -8.66
CA ALA A 17 -8.08 -22.17 -7.93
C ALA A 17 -8.11 -21.85 -6.41
N GLU A 18 -6.97 -21.50 -5.84
CA GLU A 18 -6.86 -21.11 -4.42
C GLU A 18 -7.62 -19.82 -4.13
N GLU A 19 -7.50 -18.81 -5.02
CA GLU A 19 -8.23 -17.55 -4.86
C GLU A 19 -9.76 -17.74 -4.95
N MET A 20 -10.22 -18.67 -5.77
CA MET A 20 -11.63 -19.06 -5.83
C MET A 20 -12.10 -19.66 -4.49
N VAL A 21 -11.34 -20.61 -3.93
CA VAL A 21 -11.65 -21.24 -2.63
C VAL A 21 -11.64 -20.19 -1.52
N TRP A 22 -10.66 -19.30 -1.49
CA TRP A 22 -10.62 -18.21 -0.49
C TRP A 22 -11.82 -17.28 -0.62
N ALA A 23 -12.24 -16.95 -1.83
CA ALA A 23 -13.40 -16.09 -2.07
C ALA A 23 -14.70 -16.72 -1.57
N GLU A 24 -14.88 -18.04 -1.75
CA GLU A 24 -16.06 -18.78 -1.26
C GLU A 24 -16.20 -18.73 0.26
N GLY A 25 -15.08 -18.69 0.99
CA GLY A 25 -15.05 -18.58 2.45
C GLY A 25 -15.38 -17.17 2.99
N LEU A 26 -15.58 -16.16 2.13
CA LEU A 26 -15.84 -14.79 2.55
C LEU A 26 -17.33 -14.41 2.46
N PRO A 27 -17.83 -13.49 3.32
CA PRO A 27 -19.13 -12.87 3.11
C PRO A 27 -19.26 -12.27 1.71
N GLN A 28 -20.42 -12.36 1.07
CA GLN A 28 -20.65 -12.03 -0.35
C GLN A 28 -20.01 -10.70 -0.82
N ARG A 29 -20.23 -9.59 -0.08
CA ARG A 29 -19.63 -8.29 -0.44
C ARG A 29 -18.10 -8.34 -0.43
N ARG A 30 -17.50 -9.01 0.56
CA ARG A 30 -16.05 -9.17 0.69
C ARG A 30 -15.50 -10.11 -0.39
N ALA A 31 -16.21 -11.15 -0.75
CA ALA A 31 -15.85 -12.06 -1.84
C ALA A 31 -15.76 -11.33 -3.20
N VAL A 32 -16.74 -10.47 -3.51
CA VAL A 32 -16.71 -9.65 -4.73
C VAL A 32 -15.50 -8.70 -4.72
N GLN A 33 -15.29 -7.96 -3.64
CA GLN A 33 -14.15 -7.05 -3.52
C GLN A 33 -12.81 -7.81 -3.61
N PHE A 34 -12.72 -8.96 -2.98
CA PHE A 34 -11.53 -9.82 -3.04
C PHE A 34 -11.24 -10.26 -4.46
N ARG A 35 -12.21 -10.84 -5.18
CA ARG A 35 -12.03 -11.28 -6.57
C ARG A 35 -11.60 -10.13 -7.47
N ARG A 36 -12.30 -8.98 -7.41
CA ARG A 36 -11.95 -7.79 -8.21
C ARG A 36 -10.52 -7.31 -7.95
N SER A 37 -10.10 -7.25 -6.70
CA SER A 37 -8.72 -6.84 -6.36
C SER A 37 -7.68 -7.83 -6.86
N ARG A 38 -7.94 -9.15 -6.82
CA ARG A 38 -7.00 -10.17 -7.31
C ARG A 38 -6.88 -10.16 -8.82
N LEU A 39 -8.00 -10.08 -9.54
CA LEU A 39 -8.02 -9.94 -11.01
C LEU A 39 -7.24 -8.69 -11.45
N TRP A 40 -7.48 -7.55 -10.80
CA TRP A 40 -6.76 -6.32 -11.09
C TRP A 40 -5.25 -6.45 -10.83
N MET A 41 -4.84 -7.01 -9.69
CA MET A 41 -3.43 -7.25 -9.38
C MET A 41 -2.77 -8.15 -10.44
N ARG A 42 -3.43 -9.25 -10.81
CA ARG A 42 -2.95 -10.17 -11.85
C ARG A 42 -2.82 -9.47 -13.19
N SER A 43 -3.81 -8.67 -13.59
CA SER A 43 -3.76 -7.91 -14.85
C SER A 43 -2.60 -6.91 -14.87
N CYS A 44 -2.36 -6.18 -13.78
CA CYS A 44 -1.22 -5.27 -13.67
C CYS A 44 0.13 -6.02 -13.79
N LEU A 45 0.27 -7.13 -13.08
CA LEU A 45 1.50 -7.93 -13.06
C LEU A 45 1.72 -8.66 -14.39
N ALA A 46 0.68 -9.21 -15.00
CA ALA A 46 0.73 -9.83 -16.33
C ALA A 46 1.21 -8.85 -17.40
N SER A 47 0.64 -7.63 -17.39
CA SER A 47 1.08 -6.55 -18.28
C SER A 47 2.54 -6.16 -18.05
N LEU A 48 2.98 -6.10 -16.81
CA LEU A 48 4.36 -5.77 -16.45
C LEU A 48 5.37 -6.83 -16.91
N HIS A 49 5.01 -8.11 -16.78
CA HIS A 49 5.89 -9.25 -17.09
C HIS A 49 5.71 -9.80 -18.52
N GLY A 50 4.71 -9.32 -19.28
CA GLY A 50 4.45 -9.79 -20.63
C GLY A 50 3.93 -11.23 -20.69
N CYS A 51 3.14 -11.66 -19.69
CA CYS A 51 2.56 -13.01 -19.58
C CYS A 51 1.03 -12.95 -19.42
N SER A 52 0.36 -14.11 -19.36
CA SER A 52 -1.08 -14.18 -19.07
C SER A 52 -1.36 -13.98 -17.56
N THR A 53 -2.60 -13.68 -17.21
CA THR A 53 -3.02 -13.49 -15.79
C THR A 53 -2.89 -14.76 -14.97
N GLU A 54 -3.09 -15.92 -15.61
CA GLU A 54 -2.97 -17.25 -14.99
C GLU A 54 -1.52 -17.61 -14.67
N GLU A 55 -0.57 -17.12 -15.48
CA GLU A 55 0.87 -17.37 -15.30
C GLU A 55 1.49 -16.54 -14.17
N VAL A 56 0.81 -15.49 -13.71
CA VAL A 56 1.30 -14.67 -12.58
C VAL A 56 1.32 -15.51 -11.31
N PRO A 57 2.49 -15.77 -10.69
CA PRO A 57 2.60 -16.61 -9.49
C PRO A 57 2.29 -15.80 -8.22
N LEU A 58 1.07 -15.28 -8.16
CA LEU A 58 0.57 -14.45 -7.06
C LEU A 58 -0.06 -15.32 -5.97
N THR A 59 0.41 -15.14 -4.73
CA THR A 59 -0.22 -15.66 -3.51
C THR A 59 -0.69 -14.48 -2.66
N ALA A 60 -2.00 -14.31 -2.52
CA ALA A 60 -2.59 -13.16 -1.84
C ALA A 60 -3.85 -13.55 -1.03
N PRO A 61 -3.71 -14.37 0.04
CA PRO A 61 -4.84 -14.79 0.85
C PRO A 61 -5.51 -13.60 1.58
N PRO A 62 -6.78 -13.74 1.98
CA PRO A 62 -7.47 -12.70 2.73
C PRO A 62 -6.74 -12.37 4.04
N GLY A 63 -6.49 -11.07 4.29
CA GLY A 63 -5.88 -10.60 5.53
C GLY A 63 -4.35 -10.75 5.61
N ALA A 64 -3.70 -11.29 4.57
CA ALA A 64 -2.25 -11.36 4.50
C ALA A 64 -1.68 -10.47 3.37
N PRO A 65 -0.43 -10.01 3.50
CA PRO A 65 0.24 -9.28 2.43
C PRO A 65 0.39 -10.15 1.18
N PRO A 66 0.23 -9.58 -0.03
CA PRO A 66 0.44 -10.31 -1.26
C PRO A 66 1.93 -10.65 -1.47
N LEU A 67 2.18 -11.80 -2.11
CA LEU A 67 3.50 -12.33 -2.41
C LEU A 67 3.58 -12.78 -3.86
N LEU A 68 4.76 -12.66 -4.46
CA LEU A 68 5.13 -13.32 -5.71
C LEU A 68 6.10 -14.48 -5.42
N ALA A 69 6.14 -15.45 -6.33
CA ALA A 69 7.14 -16.51 -6.26
C ALA A 69 8.57 -15.93 -6.37
N PRO A 70 9.60 -16.65 -5.85
CA PRO A 70 10.99 -16.21 -5.96
C PRO A 70 11.39 -15.91 -7.42
N GLY A 71 12.09 -14.80 -7.62
CA GLY A 71 12.51 -14.32 -8.95
C GLY A 71 11.53 -13.39 -9.65
N TRP A 72 10.30 -13.23 -9.13
CA TRP A 72 9.28 -12.33 -9.71
C TRP A 72 9.26 -10.93 -9.06
N GLY A 73 10.16 -10.65 -8.14
CA GLY A 73 10.24 -9.39 -7.43
C GLY A 73 9.33 -9.33 -6.20
N TYR A 74 9.11 -8.12 -5.74
CA TYR A 74 8.34 -7.80 -4.54
C TYR A 74 7.14 -6.95 -4.91
N ILE A 75 6.05 -7.13 -4.18
CA ILE A 75 4.84 -6.33 -4.35
C ILE A 75 4.32 -5.80 -3.02
N SER A 76 3.66 -4.67 -3.09
CA SER A 76 2.93 -4.07 -1.98
C SER A 76 1.59 -3.53 -2.48
N LEU A 77 0.55 -3.70 -1.68
CA LEU A 77 -0.81 -3.25 -1.99
C LEU A 77 -1.29 -2.28 -0.91
N SER A 78 -1.88 -1.18 -1.33
CA SER A 78 -2.70 -0.32 -0.48
C SER A 78 -4.05 -0.06 -1.14
N HIS A 79 -5.07 0.18 -0.33
CA HIS A 79 -6.40 0.54 -0.82
C HIS A 79 -7.07 1.51 0.16
N CYS A 80 -7.75 2.49 -0.36
CA CYS A 80 -8.69 3.33 0.34
C CYS A 80 -10.14 3.07 -0.15
N VAL A 81 -11.08 3.95 0.16
CA VAL A 81 -12.50 3.72 -0.14
C VAL A 81 -12.77 3.55 -1.64
N ASP A 82 -12.04 4.28 -2.47
CA ASP A 82 -12.32 4.48 -3.90
C ASP A 82 -11.09 4.32 -4.80
N ALA A 83 -9.98 3.81 -4.26
CA ALA A 83 -8.78 3.55 -5.05
C ALA A 83 -7.94 2.39 -4.49
N CYS A 84 -7.19 1.75 -5.38
CA CYS A 84 -6.21 0.72 -5.06
C CYS A 84 -4.85 1.10 -5.68
N LEU A 85 -3.78 0.91 -4.92
CA LEU A 85 -2.41 1.12 -5.36
C LEU A 85 -1.62 -0.17 -5.22
N LEU A 86 -1.08 -0.67 -6.33
CA LEU A 86 -0.14 -1.78 -6.39
C LEU A 86 1.23 -1.23 -6.77
N ALA A 87 2.25 -1.60 -6.00
CA ALA A 87 3.65 -1.41 -6.37
C ALA A 87 4.32 -2.74 -6.65
N TRP A 88 5.24 -2.72 -7.60
CA TRP A 88 6.17 -3.80 -7.91
C TRP A 88 7.59 -3.28 -7.99
N SER A 89 8.57 -4.05 -7.51
CA SER A 89 10.00 -3.74 -7.60
C SER A 89 10.83 -5.02 -7.55
N LEU A 90 12.06 -4.97 -8.06
CA LEU A 90 13.05 -6.05 -7.89
C LEU A 90 13.58 -6.15 -6.45
N GLN A 91 13.43 -5.09 -5.67
CA GLN A 91 13.81 -5.01 -4.25
C GLN A 91 12.56 -4.86 -3.37
N PRO A 92 12.66 -5.10 -2.06
CA PRO A 92 11.55 -4.86 -1.14
C PRO A 92 10.89 -3.49 -1.35
N VAL A 93 9.58 -3.46 -1.40
CA VAL A 93 8.77 -2.26 -1.62
C VAL A 93 7.57 -2.24 -0.69
N GLY A 94 7.23 -1.05 -0.21
CA GLY A 94 6.00 -0.78 0.51
C GLY A 94 5.31 0.44 -0.07
N VAL A 95 3.98 0.43 -0.12
CA VAL A 95 3.18 1.59 -0.55
C VAL A 95 2.01 1.82 0.37
N ASP A 96 1.65 3.08 0.50
CA ASP A 96 0.39 3.47 1.13
C ASP A 96 -0.32 4.55 0.33
N LEU A 97 -1.66 4.58 0.44
CA LEU A 97 -2.55 5.44 -0.35
C LEU A 97 -3.70 5.93 0.51
N GLU A 98 -3.93 7.24 0.50
CA GLU A 98 -5.07 7.87 1.17
C GLU A 98 -5.61 9.04 0.35
N ARG A 99 -6.85 9.41 0.62
CA ARG A 99 -7.37 10.67 0.08
C ARG A 99 -6.64 11.86 0.70
N ALA A 100 -6.24 12.82 -0.14
CA ALA A 100 -5.53 14.02 0.31
C ALA A 100 -6.39 14.89 1.26
N ASP A 101 -7.72 14.83 1.13
CA ASP A 101 -8.70 15.53 1.96
C ASP A 101 -9.21 14.73 3.16
N ARG A 102 -8.63 13.54 3.44
CA ARG A 102 -9.03 12.68 4.58
C ARG A 102 -9.04 13.47 5.89
N VAL A 103 -10.17 13.42 6.58
CA VAL A 103 -10.33 14.03 7.92
C VAL A 103 -9.97 12.99 8.98
N PHE A 104 -9.10 13.36 9.91
CA PHE A 104 -8.68 12.52 11.03
C PHE A 104 -8.15 13.38 12.19
N PRO A 105 -8.08 12.86 13.41
CA PRO A 105 -7.58 13.59 14.58
C PRO A 105 -6.04 13.67 14.57
N ALA A 106 -5.47 14.61 13.80
CA ALA A 106 -4.03 14.74 13.58
C ALA A 106 -3.23 14.81 14.89
N ASP A 107 -3.66 15.65 15.85
CA ASP A 107 -2.99 15.78 17.16
C ASP A 107 -2.95 14.45 17.95
N ALA A 108 -4.00 13.65 17.87
CA ALA A 108 -4.03 12.37 18.57
C ALA A 108 -3.06 11.36 17.94
N LEU A 109 -2.95 11.36 16.60
CA LEU A 109 -1.97 10.52 15.89
C LEU A 109 -0.54 10.94 16.23
N VAL A 110 -0.25 12.23 16.23
CA VAL A 110 1.07 12.78 16.61
C VAL A 110 1.45 12.33 18.02
N ARG A 111 0.59 12.52 19.00
CA ARG A 111 0.87 12.12 20.38
C ARG A 111 1.11 10.63 20.54
N ARG A 112 0.41 9.79 19.76
CA ARG A 112 0.44 8.33 19.96
C ARG A 112 1.53 7.62 19.16
N PHE A 113 1.85 8.09 17.96
CA PHE A 113 2.63 7.32 16.99
C PHE A 113 3.89 8.00 16.47
N PHE A 114 4.08 9.30 16.75
CA PHE A 114 5.21 10.04 16.24
C PHE A 114 6.34 10.09 17.27
N THR A 115 7.59 10.07 16.80
CA THR A 115 8.77 10.16 17.64
C THR A 115 8.90 11.55 18.28
N GLY A 116 9.81 11.69 19.25
CA GLY A 116 10.07 12.99 19.87
C GLY A 116 10.52 14.05 18.86
N ALA A 117 11.40 13.66 17.94
CA ALA A 117 11.90 14.56 16.87
C ALA A 117 10.77 15.00 15.93
N GLU A 118 9.94 14.08 15.47
CA GLU A 118 8.80 14.40 14.61
C GLU A 118 7.78 15.32 15.32
N ARG A 119 7.49 15.06 16.61
CA ARG A 119 6.61 15.92 17.41
C ARG A 119 7.16 17.35 17.54
N SER A 120 8.45 17.47 17.77
CA SER A 120 9.11 18.79 17.84
C SER A 120 9.02 19.54 16.51
N ALA A 121 9.19 18.85 15.38
CA ALA A 121 9.08 19.44 14.04
C ALA A 121 7.65 19.90 13.69
N LEU A 122 6.63 19.34 14.35
CA LEU A 122 5.21 19.65 14.09
C LEU A 122 4.60 20.62 15.10
N LEU A 123 5.37 21.03 16.14
CA LEU A 123 4.86 21.75 17.32
C LEU A 123 4.11 23.05 16.99
N ASP A 124 4.61 23.82 16.02
CA ASP A 124 4.07 25.12 15.62
C ASP A 124 2.99 25.04 14.53
N LEU A 125 2.69 23.82 14.06
CA LEU A 125 1.70 23.62 13.02
C LEU A 125 0.31 23.41 13.60
N GLN A 126 -0.70 23.98 12.92
CA GLN A 126 -2.11 23.88 13.31
C GLN A 126 -3.03 23.70 12.10
N GLY A 127 -4.24 23.23 12.34
CA GLY A 127 -5.30 23.14 11.33
C GLY A 127 -4.88 22.31 10.11
N GLU A 128 -5.13 22.83 8.92
CA GLU A 128 -4.87 22.11 7.66
C GLU A 128 -3.37 21.84 7.41
N ARG A 129 -2.49 22.73 7.85
CA ARG A 129 -1.04 22.52 7.72
C ARG A 129 -0.59 21.34 8.55
N LEU A 130 -1.02 21.24 9.81
CA LEU A 130 -0.73 20.10 10.66
C LEU A 130 -1.32 18.81 10.06
N ARG A 131 -2.57 18.85 9.59
CA ARG A 131 -3.23 17.69 8.98
C ARG A 131 -2.42 17.13 7.81
N ARG A 132 -1.98 17.98 6.88
CA ARG A 132 -1.18 17.56 5.72
C ARG A 132 0.15 16.94 6.12
N GLU A 133 0.89 17.60 7.00
CA GLU A 133 2.19 17.12 7.48
C GLU A 133 2.07 15.77 8.21
N VAL A 134 1.00 15.59 8.97
CA VAL A 134 0.70 14.33 9.65
C VAL A 134 0.31 13.25 8.64
N LEU A 135 -0.52 13.56 7.64
CA LEU A 135 -0.89 12.62 6.59
C LEU A 135 0.33 12.14 5.82
N ASP A 136 1.21 13.04 5.41
CA ASP A 136 2.42 12.71 4.66
C ASP A 136 3.35 11.76 5.42
N ARG A 137 3.61 12.05 6.69
CA ARG A 137 4.41 11.17 7.56
C ARG A 137 3.71 9.85 7.85
N TRP A 138 2.40 9.88 8.03
CA TRP A 138 1.61 8.67 8.23
C TRP A 138 1.72 7.71 7.05
N LEU A 139 1.53 8.22 5.83
CA LEU A 139 1.67 7.44 4.59
C LEU A 139 3.07 6.81 4.47
N ILE A 140 4.13 7.59 4.75
CA ILE A 140 5.51 7.07 4.70
C ILE A 140 5.72 5.97 5.76
N LYS A 141 5.21 6.16 6.99
CA LYS A 141 5.32 5.14 8.05
C LYS A 141 4.59 3.85 7.67
N GLU A 142 3.37 3.95 7.13
CA GLU A 142 2.62 2.77 6.69
C GLU A 142 3.31 2.08 5.50
N ALA A 143 3.83 2.83 4.54
CA ALA A 143 4.62 2.28 3.44
C ALA A 143 5.90 1.59 3.97
N ALA A 144 6.61 2.19 4.92
CA ALA A 144 7.79 1.61 5.55
C ALA A 144 7.48 0.30 6.30
N ILE A 145 6.37 0.25 7.02
CA ILE A 145 5.91 -0.97 7.71
C ILE A 145 5.58 -2.08 6.69
N LYS A 146 4.93 -1.74 5.57
CA LYS A 146 4.66 -2.70 4.48
C LYS A 146 5.94 -3.16 3.81
N TRP A 147 6.92 -2.27 3.60
CA TRP A 147 8.26 -2.63 3.13
C TRP A 147 8.94 -3.64 4.07
N GLN A 148 8.90 -3.38 5.37
CA GLN A 148 9.45 -4.26 6.42
C GLN A 148 8.66 -5.57 6.57
N ARG A 149 7.40 -5.66 6.04
CA ARG A 149 6.41 -6.71 6.33
C ARG A 149 6.07 -6.82 7.81
N GLY A 150 6.07 -5.69 8.49
CA GLY A 150 5.75 -5.53 9.89
C GLY A 150 4.25 -5.36 10.17
N SER A 151 3.94 -4.95 11.39
CA SER A 151 2.59 -4.69 11.87
C SER A 151 2.39 -3.23 12.24
N LEU A 152 1.29 -2.62 11.77
CA LEU A 152 0.92 -1.25 12.15
C LEU A 152 0.81 -1.09 13.69
N ALA A 153 0.30 -2.11 14.36
CA ALA A 153 0.08 -2.05 15.80
C ALA A 153 1.37 -1.94 16.61
N SER A 154 2.45 -2.58 16.16
CA SER A 154 3.75 -2.61 16.84
C SER A 154 4.73 -1.56 16.33
N ASP A 155 4.76 -1.29 15.01
CA ASP A 155 5.92 -0.68 14.38
C ASP A 155 5.79 0.82 14.11
N LEU A 156 4.57 1.39 14.08
CA LEU A 156 4.33 2.81 13.78
C LEU A 156 5.21 3.78 14.58
N ARG A 157 5.43 3.51 15.87
CA ARG A 157 6.22 4.37 16.75
C ARG A 157 7.73 4.23 16.59
N PHE A 158 8.19 3.16 15.94
CA PHE A 158 9.62 2.90 15.72
C PHE A 158 10.14 3.51 14.42
N TRP A 159 9.27 3.78 13.46
CA TRP A 159 9.64 4.49 12.24
C TRP A 159 9.65 5.99 12.49
N GLU A 160 10.75 6.65 12.17
CA GLU A 160 10.95 8.09 12.17
C GLU A 160 11.13 8.58 10.75
N VAL A 161 10.29 9.51 10.32
CA VAL A 161 10.34 10.11 8.98
C VAL A 161 11.17 11.37 9.01
N SER A 162 12.08 11.50 8.06
CA SER A 162 12.95 12.68 7.93
C SER A 162 12.16 13.98 7.73
N PRO A 163 12.72 15.12 8.11
CA PRO A 163 12.08 16.42 7.85
C PRO A 163 11.82 16.71 6.37
N CYS A 164 12.69 16.20 5.48
CA CYS A 164 12.54 16.36 4.02
C CYS A 164 11.61 15.32 3.39
N LEU A 165 11.06 14.37 4.16
CA LEU A 165 10.15 13.29 3.73
C LEU A 165 10.77 12.32 2.69
N GLY A 166 12.09 12.38 2.48
CA GLY A 166 12.81 11.58 1.49
C GLY A 166 13.37 10.25 2.01
N TRP A 167 13.30 10.01 3.32
CA TRP A 167 13.73 8.76 3.95
C TRP A 167 13.03 8.55 5.29
N ALA A 168 13.03 7.31 5.73
CA ALA A 168 12.56 6.92 7.06
C ALA A 168 13.53 5.92 7.71
N ARG A 169 13.69 6.00 9.03
CA ARG A 169 14.59 5.15 9.84
C ARG A 169 13.81 4.39 10.90
N HIS A 170 14.13 3.13 11.09
CA HIS A 170 13.57 2.31 12.16
C HIS A 170 14.51 2.29 13.38
N GLY A 171 14.04 2.80 14.53
CA GLY A 171 14.86 2.94 15.72
C GLY A 171 15.35 1.63 16.34
N GLY A 172 14.62 0.51 16.12
CA GLY A 172 15.00 -0.79 16.70
C GLY A 172 15.77 -1.72 15.77
N LEU A 173 15.65 -1.53 14.42
CA LEU A 173 16.29 -2.43 13.43
C LEU A 173 17.58 -1.84 12.85
N ALA A 174 17.96 -0.63 13.22
CA ALA A 174 19.09 0.09 12.64
C ALA A 174 19.07 0.14 11.10
N VAL A 175 17.88 0.26 10.50
CA VAL A 175 17.66 0.32 9.06
C VAL A 175 17.12 1.69 8.67
N GLU A 176 17.57 2.18 7.53
CA GLU A 176 17.09 3.38 6.86
C GLU A 176 16.67 3.03 5.44
N ILE A 177 15.57 3.61 4.99
CA ILE A 177 14.98 3.34 3.67
C ILE A 177 14.68 4.66 2.96
N ALA A 178 14.72 4.66 1.65
CA ALA A 178 14.26 5.78 0.84
C ALA A 178 12.74 5.83 0.78
N SER A 179 12.19 7.04 0.75
CA SER A 179 10.75 7.27 0.60
C SER A 179 10.45 8.38 -0.38
N GLU A 180 9.33 8.29 -1.06
CA GLU A 180 8.83 9.31 -1.98
C GLU A 180 7.33 9.49 -1.79
N LEU A 181 6.89 10.75 -1.77
CA LEU A 181 5.49 11.12 -1.77
C LEU A 181 5.07 11.60 -3.16
N ARG A 182 3.93 11.11 -3.62
CA ARG A 182 3.32 11.55 -4.89
C ARG A 182 1.87 11.96 -4.65
N SER A 183 1.37 12.83 -5.54
CA SER A 183 -0.05 13.18 -5.61
C SER A 183 -0.58 12.77 -6.97
N GLN A 184 -1.76 12.15 -6.99
CA GLN A 184 -2.45 11.80 -8.23
C GLN A 184 -3.95 12.05 -8.08
N GLY A 185 -4.43 13.13 -8.71
CA GLY A 185 -5.80 13.60 -8.49
C GLY A 185 -6.03 13.93 -7.01
N ASP A 186 -7.05 13.33 -6.44
CA ASP A 186 -7.45 13.51 -5.05
C ASP A 186 -6.68 12.62 -4.05
N TRP A 187 -5.75 11.81 -4.54
CA TRP A 187 -5.01 10.88 -3.70
C TRP A 187 -3.59 11.36 -3.41
N ARG A 188 -3.17 11.05 -2.20
CA ARG A 188 -1.80 11.18 -1.72
C ARG A 188 -1.26 9.78 -1.47
N LEU A 189 -0.08 9.48 -1.98
CA LEU A 189 0.54 8.17 -1.85
C LEU A 189 2.00 8.28 -1.42
N ALA A 190 2.49 7.27 -0.72
CA ALA A 190 3.88 7.09 -0.36
C ALA A 190 4.41 5.79 -0.93
N VAL A 191 5.66 5.83 -1.36
CA VAL A 191 6.47 4.66 -1.74
C VAL A 191 7.65 4.58 -0.78
N ALA A 192 7.94 3.39 -0.26
CA ALA A 192 9.09 3.07 0.57
C ALA A 192 9.88 1.95 -0.09
N VAL A 193 11.18 2.13 -0.27
CA VAL A 193 12.09 1.19 -0.93
C VAL A 193 13.45 1.19 -0.23
N THR A 194 14.28 0.19 -0.53
CA THR A 194 15.58 0.03 0.12
C THR A 194 16.49 1.25 -0.07
N ASP A 195 16.53 1.85 -1.28
CA ASP A 195 17.38 2.97 -1.65
C ASP A 195 16.78 3.80 -2.80
N ASN A 196 17.40 4.93 -3.11
CA ASN A 196 16.93 5.83 -4.17
C ASN A 196 16.97 5.21 -5.58
N GLN A 197 17.84 4.26 -5.85
CA GLN A 197 17.86 3.57 -7.15
C GLN A 197 16.59 2.73 -7.31
N SER A 198 16.18 2.06 -6.24
CA SER A 198 14.95 1.25 -6.21
C SER A 198 13.67 2.08 -6.45
N LEU A 199 13.68 3.40 -6.15
CA LEU A 199 12.55 4.30 -6.48
C LEU A 199 12.36 4.45 -8.00
N GLN A 200 13.45 4.51 -8.76
CA GLN A 200 13.41 4.65 -10.22
C GLN A 200 12.90 3.36 -10.89
N ASP A 201 13.23 2.21 -10.30
CA ASP A 201 12.87 0.89 -10.81
C ASP A 201 11.47 0.44 -10.37
N CYS A 202 10.87 1.13 -9.39
CA CYS A 202 9.55 0.81 -8.88
C CYS A 202 8.45 1.13 -9.91
N ARG A 203 7.54 0.18 -10.14
CA ARG A 203 6.36 0.32 -11.00
C ARG A 203 5.11 0.42 -10.14
N LEU A 204 4.27 1.41 -10.45
CA LEU A 204 3.02 1.66 -9.74
C LEU A 204 1.84 1.50 -10.68
N CYS A 205 0.80 0.82 -10.21
CA CYS A 205 -0.52 0.77 -10.83
C CYS A 205 -1.53 1.37 -9.85
N LEU A 206 -2.34 2.30 -10.32
CA LEU A 206 -3.43 2.91 -9.56
C LEU A 206 -4.76 2.63 -10.27
N ALA A 207 -5.80 2.22 -9.51
CA ALA A 207 -7.17 1.98 -9.99
C ALA A 207 -8.18 2.66 -9.08
#